data_5e94c787e960202d879f3183c96bccda
#
_entry.id   5e94c787e960202d879f3183c96bccda
#
_cell.length_a   1.000
_cell.length_b   1.000
_cell.length_c   1.000
_cell.angle_alpha   90.00
_cell.angle_beta   90.00
_cell.angle_gamma   90.00
#
_symmetry.space_group_name_H-M   'P 1'
#
loop_
_entity.id
_entity.type
_entity.pdbx_description
1 polymer ?
#
loop_
_entity_poly.entity_id
_entity_poly.type
_entity_poly.pdbx_seq_one_letter_code
_entity_poly.pdbx_strand_id
1 'polypeptide(L)'
;MHHVLKTTGAAVALALLAACGGSDDPAKPTYSEKQLQELAFDVIGISLGVPQVTMSAAGQALSFLDDGAPSGPQPCDDGGTYTATLTRAGSGPIPGNGDKVDIQFDRCNDDDVVLTGKTTVTFSDVSGDIFDDDEPAAATMTFPFRGMKVDDDTTLDGDFVLKAATTPGGAPDTDDGTSTLKISGAVKLTESGVSMEISEYASEFSTDHATDTDTMTKVDYRAKGSRSPLGEFDYRVSMTSPVVARIAFGELISGGLRAKTDAETVDTTIATSDKGVTTISVKSSSGKSTSIAEGDL
;
A
#
# COMPACT_ATOMS: atom_id res chain seq x y z
N MET A 1 11.99 -30.80 15.76
CA MET A 1 13.18 -30.73 16.64
C MET A 1 13.05 -29.45 17.45
N HIS A 2 12.85 -29.58 18.77
CA HIS A 2 12.64 -28.47 19.68
C HIS A 2 13.96 -27.75 19.95
N HIS A 3 14.02 -26.43 19.77
CA HIS A 3 15.04 -25.61 20.42
C HIS A 3 14.39 -24.62 21.37
N VAL A 4 14.56 -24.92 22.66
CA VAL A 4 14.26 -24.09 23.81
C VAL A 4 15.30 -22.98 23.87
N LEU A 5 14.89 -21.71 23.74
CA LEU A 5 15.76 -20.57 24.04
C LEU A 5 15.51 -20.11 25.47
N LYS A 6 16.55 -20.19 26.27
CA LYS A 6 16.61 -19.75 27.66
C LYS A 6 16.64 -18.23 27.75
N THR A 7 15.69 -17.68 28.49
CA THR A 7 15.69 -16.29 28.95
C THR A 7 16.77 -16.06 29.98
N THR A 8 17.69 -15.14 29.69
CA THR A 8 18.62 -14.57 30.68
C THR A 8 18.20 -13.12 30.95
N GLY A 9 17.63 -12.89 32.14
CA GLY A 9 17.33 -11.55 32.62
C GLY A 9 18.61 -10.79 32.96
N ALA A 10 18.73 -9.57 32.46
CA ALA A 10 19.71 -8.59 32.92
C ALA A 10 18.94 -7.41 33.53
N ALA A 11 19.03 -7.32 34.85
CA ALA A 11 18.58 -6.15 35.59
C ALA A 11 19.53 -4.98 35.30
N VAL A 12 19.03 -3.90 34.70
CA VAL A 12 19.75 -2.65 34.54
C VAL A 12 19.43 -1.74 35.73
N ALA A 13 20.44 -1.47 36.53
CA ALA A 13 20.39 -0.54 37.64
C ALA A 13 20.21 0.90 37.14
N LEU A 14 19.16 1.60 37.60
CA LEU A 14 18.98 3.04 37.42
C LEU A 14 20.01 3.78 38.28
N ALA A 15 20.97 4.44 37.66
CA ALA A 15 21.76 5.46 38.29
C ALA A 15 21.05 6.82 38.15
N LEU A 16 20.43 7.30 39.21
CA LEU A 16 19.93 8.65 39.35
C LEU A 16 21.13 9.60 39.56
N LEU A 17 21.49 10.35 38.54
CA LEU A 17 22.32 11.54 38.68
C LEU A 17 21.40 12.77 38.60
N ALA A 18 21.10 13.33 39.75
CA ALA A 18 20.50 14.65 39.88
C ALA A 18 21.54 15.70 39.50
N ALA A 19 21.34 16.38 38.36
CA ALA A 19 22.03 17.63 38.04
C ALA A 19 21.01 18.74 37.89
N CYS A 20 21.24 19.83 38.59
CA CYS A 20 20.42 21.05 38.70
C CYS A 20 20.28 21.80 37.37
N GLY A 21 19.06 22.29 37.14
CA GLY A 21 18.79 23.60 36.54
C GLY A 21 18.81 23.69 35.02
N GLY A 22 17.68 23.38 34.41
CA GLY A 22 17.32 23.73 33.06
C GLY A 22 15.96 23.04 32.78
N SER A 23 15.00 23.77 32.29
CA SER A 23 13.72 23.22 31.80
C SER A 23 13.94 22.51 30.46
N ASP A 24 14.76 21.46 30.46
CA ASP A 24 14.92 20.59 29.32
C ASP A 24 13.99 19.39 29.52
N ASP A 25 12.89 19.36 28.77
CA ASP A 25 12.15 18.12 28.57
C ASP A 25 13.17 17.02 28.22
N PRO A 26 13.11 15.83 28.85
CA PRO A 26 14.03 14.77 28.54
C PRO A 26 13.99 14.49 27.05
N ALA A 27 15.17 14.53 26.40
CA ALA A 27 15.27 14.28 24.97
C ALA A 27 14.57 12.95 24.65
N LYS A 28 13.58 12.97 23.76
CA LYS A 28 12.88 11.76 23.34
C LYS A 28 13.89 10.76 22.79
N PRO A 29 13.76 9.45 23.12
CA PRO A 29 14.71 8.45 22.66
C PRO A 29 14.69 8.36 21.14
N THR A 30 15.88 8.37 20.52
CA THR A 30 16.05 8.17 19.09
C THR A 30 16.04 6.68 18.76
N TYR A 31 15.63 6.31 17.54
CA TYR A 31 15.61 4.93 17.09
C TYR A 31 17.02 4.31 17.03
N SER A 32 17.13 3.03 17.34
CA SER A 32 18.29 2.19 17.04
C SER A 32 18.32 1.86 15.53
N GLU A 33 19.46 1.37 15.02
CA GLU A 33 19.58 0.94 13.62
C GLU A 33 18.52 -0.12 13.26
N LYS A 34 18.28 -1.10 14.14
CA LYS A 34 17.25 -2.12 13.94
C LYS A 34 15.85 -1.50 13.85
N GLN A 35 15.54 -0.53 14.71
CA GLN A 35 14.26 0.18 14.65
C GLN A 35 14.12 1.02 13.38
N LEU A 36 15.22 1.61 12.87
CA LEU A 36 15.20 2.33 11.60
C LEU A 36 14.91 1.40 10.42
N GLN A 37 15.47 0.19 10.42
CA GLN A 37 15.17 -0.82 9.39
C GLN A 37 13.68 -1.19 9.43
N GLU A 38 13.15 -1.55 10.59
CA GLU A 38 11.74 -1.90 10.75
C GLU A 38 10.79 -0.77 10.36
N LEU A 39 11.13 0.48 10.73
CA LEU A 39 10.34 1.64 10.31
C LEU A 39 10.36 1.82 8.78
N ALA A 40 11.50 1.58 8.14
CA ALA A 40 11.61 1.66 6.68
C ALA A 40 10.77 0.56 5.99
N PHE A 41 10.78 -0.67 6.51
CA PHE A 41 9.91 -1.75 6.03
C PHE A 41 8.43 -1.37 6.14
N ASP A 42 8.00 -0.83 7.29
CA ASP A 42 6.63 -0.35 7.47
C ASP A 42 6.27 0.72 6.44
N VAL A 43 7.14 1.72 6.31
CA VAL A 43 6.89 2.86 5.43
C VAL A 43 6.75 2.41 3.98
N ILE A 44 7.63 1.54 3.51
CA ILE A 44 7.58 0.99 2.13
C ILE A 44 6.37 0.07 1.99
N GLY A 45 6.21 -0.90 2.88
CA GLY A 45 5.13 -1.90 2.83
C GLY A 45 3.73 -1.27 2.84
N ILE A 46 3.49 -0.26 3.69
CA ILE A 46 2.20 0.44 3.70
C ILE A 46 2.03 1.29 2.44
N SER A 47 3.09 2.01 2.02
CA SER A 47 3.00 2.92 0.87
C SER A 47 2.70 2.19 -0.43
N LEU A 48 3.18 0.96 -0.59
CA LEU A 48 2.98 0.13 -1.79
C LEU A 48 1.88 -0.91 -1.61
N GLY A 49 1.78 -1.57 -0.47
CA GLY A 49 0.83 -2.66 -0.24
C GLY A 49 -0.63 -2.21 -0.17
N VAL A 50 -0.92 -1.06 0.45
CA VAL A 50 -2.31 -0.53 0.47
C VAL A 50 -2.84 -0.27 -0.93
N PRO A 51 -2.11 0.40 -1.84
CA PRO A 51 -2.51 0.52 -3.24
C PRO A 51 -2.69 -0.83 -3.93
N GLN A 52 -1.76 -1.75 -3.78
CA GLN A 52 -1.77 -3.04 -4.43
C GLN A 52 -3.04 -3.84 -4.08
N VAL A 53 -3.38 -3.95 -2.79
CA VAL A 53 -4.64 -4.60 -2.35
C VAL A 53 -5.88 -3.92 -2.94
N THR A 54 -5.89 -2.58 -2.97
CA THR A 54 -7.04 -1.81 -3.50
C THR A 54 -7.16 -1.99 -5.02
N MET A 55 -6.05 -1.98 -5.74
CA MET A 55 -6.01 -2.17 -7.19
C MET A 55 -6.37 -3.60 -7.59
N SER A 56 -5.88 -4.62 -6.88
CA SER A 56 -6.26 -6.01 -7.11
C SER A 56 -7.77 -6.21 -6.93
N ALA A 57 -8.36 -5.69 -5.85
CA ALA A 57 -9.82 -5.77 -5.66
C ALA A 57 -10.61 -5.01 -6.75
N ALA A 58 -10.08 -3.88 -7.24
CA ALA A 58 -10.67 -3.13 -8.34
C ALA A 58 -10.55 -3.88 -9.66
N GLY A 59 -9.38 -4.44 -9.97
CA GLY A 59 -9.11 -5.23 -11.16
C GLY A 59 -10.07 -6.40 -11.29
N GLN A 60 -10.24 -7.19 -10.22
CA GLN A 60 -11.18 -8.31 -10.21
C GLN A 60 -12.64 -7.86 -10.41
N ALA A 61 -13.04 -6.70 -9.88
CA ALA A 61 -14.37 -6.15 -10.11
C ALA A 61 -14.58 -5.73 -11.58
N LEU A 62 -13.57 -5.11 -12.18
CA LEU A 62 -13.60 -4.67 -13.57
C LEU A 62 -13.56 -5.85 -14.53
N SER A 63 -12.67 -6.82 -14.34
CA SER A 63 -12.59 -8.06 -15.14
C SER A 63 -13.93 -8.81 -15.12
N PHE A 64 -14.56 -8.95 -13.94
CA PHE A 64 -15.88 -9.55 -13.84
C PHE A 64 -16.95 -8.84 -14.67
N LEU A 65 -16.89 -7.51 -14.76
CA LEU A 65 -17.85 -6.72 -15.54
C LEU A 65 -17.57 -6.78 -17.02
N ASP A 66 -16.31 -6.75 -17.43
CA ASP A 66 -15.85 -6.86 -18.82
C ASP A 66 -16.21 -8.23 -19.42
N ASP A 67 -16.08 -9.30 -18.65
CA ASP A 67 -16.48 -10.66 -19.02
C ASP A 67 -18.01 -10.84 -19.08
N GLY A 68 -18.80 -9.78 -18.89
CA GLY A 68 -20.26 -9.82 -18.95
C GLY A 68 -20.92 -10.39 -17.70
N ALA A 69 -20.29 -10.25 -16.55
CA ALA A 69 -20.77 -10.70 -15.24
C ALA A 69 -21.12 -12.22 -15.21
N PRO A 70 -20.13 -13.09 -15.45
CA PRO A 70 -20.33 -14.53 -15.51
C PRO A 70 -20.84 -15.10 -14.18
N SER A 71 -21.57 -16.19 -14.24
CA SER A 71 -22.06 -16.88 -13.05
C SER A 71 -21.06 -17.90 -12.52
N GLY A 72 -20.93 -18.01 -11.19
CA GLY A 72 -20.09 -19.00 -10.52
C GLY A 72 -18.67 -18.50 -10.23
N PRO A 73 -17.79 -19.37 -9.70
CA PRO A 73 -16.43 -19.02 -9.40
C PRO A 73 -15.64 -18.69 -10.67
N GLN A 74 -14.88 -17.59 -10.61
CA GLN A 74 -13.93 -17.17 -11.63
C GLN A 74 -12.50 -17.43 -11.12
N PRO A 75 -11.55 -17.81 -11.97
CA PRO A 75 -10.15 -17.93 -11.57
C PRO A 75 -9.54 -16.54 -11.34
N CYS A 76 -8.57 -16.45 -10.43
CA CYS A 76 -7.65 -15.33 -10.33
C CYS A 76 -6.37 -15.65 -11.10
N ASP A 77 -5.61 -14.64 -11.51
CA ASP A 77 -4.51 -14.77 -12.47
C ASP A 77 -3.42 -15.74 -12.00
N ASP A 78 -3.02 -15.66 -10.73
CA ASP A 78 -1.96 -16.49 -10.15
C ASP A 78 -2.49 -17.61 -9.23
N GLY A 79 -3.79 -17.87 -9.25
CA GLY A 79 -4.42 -18.96 -8.51
C GLY A 79 -5.50 -18.52 -7.53
N GLY A 80 -6.19 -19.50 -6.96
CA GLY A 80 -7.39 -19.24 -6.18
C GLY A 80 -8.58 -18.86 -7.07
N THR A 81 -9.67 -18.40 -6.44
CA THR A 81 -10.89 -18.03 -7.16
C THR A 81 -11.60 -16.87 -6.47
N TYR A 82 -12.46 -16.20 -7.21
CA TYR A 82 -13.46 -15.31 -6.64
C TYR A 82 -14.85 -15.62 -7.19
N THR A 83 -15.88 -15.20 -6.47
CA THR A 83 -17.25 -15.14 -6.97
C THR A 83 -17.74 -13.72 -6.84
N ALA A 84 -18.45 -13.23 -7.87
CA ALA A 84 -18.95 -11.88 -7.85
C ALA A 84 -20.44 -11.84 -8.27
N THR A 85 -21.12 -10.77 -7.86
CA THR A 85 -22.53 -10.52 -8.20
C THR A 85 -22.72 -9.04 -8.46
N LEU A 86 -23.23 -8.72 -9.66
CA LEU A 86 -23.59 -7.36 -10.04
C LEU A 86 -24.99 -6.98 -9.56
N THR A 87 -25.09 -5.87 -8.83
CA THR A 87 -26.36 -5.21 -8.51
C THR A 87 -26.42 -3.88 -9.27
N ARG A 88 -27.35 -3.78 -10.24
CA ARG A 88 -27.52 -2.60 -11.08
C ARG A 88 -28.34 -1.52 -10.38
N ALA A 89 -27.86 -0.27 -10.43
CA ALA A 89 -28.63 0.89 -9.99
C ALA A 89 -29.57 1.44 -11.09
N GLY A 90 -29.29 1.14 -12.35
CA GLY A 90 -30.04 1.59 -13.51
C GLY A 90 -29.92 0.69 -14.73
N SER A 91 -30.39 1.16 -15.87
CA SER A 91 -30.36 0.43 -17.16
C SER A 91 -29.32 1.02 -18.14
N GLY A 92 -28.46 1.90 -17.69
CA GLY A 92 -27.41 2.55 -18.49
C GLY A 92 -26.21 1.63 -18.79
N PRO A 93 -25.06 2.18 -19.21
CA PRO A 93 -23.81 1.43 -19.38
C PRO A 93 -23.38 0.69 -18.12
N ILE A 94 -22.51 -0.31 -18.26
CA ILE A 94 -21.92 -1.09 -17.18
C ILE A 94 -20.41 -0.81 -17.16
N PRO A 95 -19.85 -0.42 -15.98
CA PRO A 95 -20.56 0.02 -14.78
C PRO A 95 -21.22 1.38 -14.94
N GLY A 96 -22.31 1.59 -14.22
CA GLY A 96 -22.97 2.87 -14.10
C GLY A 96 -22.88 3.43 -12.68
N ASN A 97 -23.24 4.71 -12.51
CA ASN A 97 -23.28 5.33 -11.20
C ASN A 97 -24.26 4.62 -10.25
N GLY A 98 -23.75 4.18 -9.10
CA GLY A 98 -24.49 3.43 -8.08
C GLY A 98 -24.51 1.91 -8.29
N ASP A 99 -23.95 1.39 -9.38
CA ASP A 99 -23.77 -0.05 -9.55
C ASP A 99 -22.83 -0.61 -8.48
N LYS A 100 -23.09 -1.85 -8.08
CA LYS A 100 -22.32 -2.53 -7.06
C LYS A 100 -21.89 -3.91 -7.52
N VAL A 101 -20.65 -4.27 -7.22
CA VAL A 101 -20.14 -5.63 -7.39
C VAL A 101 -19.79 -6.17 -6.00
N ASP A 102 -20.57 -7.15 -5.54
CA ASP A 102 -20.27 -7.90 -4.32
C ASP A 102 -19.28 -9.02 -4.67
N ILE A 103 -18.11 -9.04 -4.07
CA ILE A 103 -17.04 -10.00 -4.36
C ILE A 103 -16.72 -10.81 -3.12
N GLN A 104 -16.61 -12.12 -3.30
CA GLN A 104 -16.07 -13.07 -2.32
C GLN A 104 -14.80 -13.68 -2.89
N PHE A 105 -13.66 -13.38 -2.29
CA PHE A 105 -12.36 -13.97 -2.59
C PHE A 105 -12.14 -15.27 -1.80
N ASP A 106 -11.61 -16.28 -2.45
CA ASP A 106 -11.16 -17.54 -1.87
C ASP A 106 -9.71 -17.80 -2.30
N ARG A 107 -8.76 -17.27 -1.50
CA ARG A 107 -7.33 -17.30 -1.78
C ARG A 107 -6.98 -16.80 -3.19
N CYS A 108 -7.66 -15.76 -3.61
CA CYS A 108 -7.45 -15.13 -4.91
C CYS A 108 -6.06 -14.48 -4.93
N ASN A 109 -5.15 -15.05 -5.71
CA ASN A 109 -3.80 -14.53 -5.90
C ASN A 109 -3.76 -13.71 -7.19
N ASP A 110 -3.28 -12.49 -7.07
CA ASP A 110 -3.19 -11.50 -8.12
C ASP A 110 -1.95 -10.63 -7.84
N ASP A 111 -0.95 -10.68 -8.71
CA ASP A 111 0.33 -9.98 -8.54
C ASP A 111 0.97 -10.22 -7.15
N ASP A 112 1.09 -11.48 -6.75
CA ASP A 112 1.64 -11.91 -5.45
C ASP A 112 0.84 -11.45 -4.22
N VAL A 113 -0.35 -10.89 -4.38
CA VAL A 113 -1.27 -10.55 -3.28
C VAL A 113 -2.38 -11.60 -3.18
N VAL A 114 -2.44 -12.31 -2.07
CA VAL A 114 -3.49 -13.31 -1.83
C VAL A 114 -4.62 -12.73 -1.01
N LEU A 115 -5.79 -12.57 -1.63
CA LEU A 115 -6.99 -12.05 -0.97
C LEU A 115 -7.93 -13.17 -0.53
N THR A 116 -8.45 -13.06 0.70
CA THR A 116 -9.51 -13.94 1.21
C THR A 116 -10.51 -13.12 2.01
N GLY A 117 -11.78 -13.20 1.67
CA GLY A 117 -12.84 -12.44 2.36
C GLY A 117 -13.84 -11.81 1.40
N LYS A 118 -14.54 -10.79 1.88
CA LYS A 118 -15.60 -10.13 1.12
C LYS A 118 -15.42 -8.62 1.05
N THR A 119 -15.75 -8.06 -0.10
CA THR A 119 -15.93 -6.61 -0.25
C THR A 119 -17.07 -6.31 -1.21
N THR A 120 -17.54 -5.07 -1.20
CA THR A 120 -18.52 -4.56 -2.16
C THR A 120 -17.91 -3.35 -2.86
N VAL A 121 -17.63 -3.46 -4.14
CA VAL A 121 -17.19 -2.33 -4.95
C VAL A 121 -18.40 -1.52 -5.38
N THR A 122 -18.45 -0.24 -5.02
CA THR A 122 -19.52 0.67 -5.44
C THR A 122 -18.96 1.70 -6.41
N PHE A 123 -19.56 1.81 -7.60
CA PHE A 123 -19.14 2.74 -8.65
C PHE A 123 -19.89 4.07 -8.55
N SER A 124 -19.15 5.16 -8.73
CA SER A 124 -19.69 6.53 -8.82
C SER A 124 -18.82 7.40 -9.72
N ASP A 125 -19.31 8.56 -10.11
CA ASP A 125 -18.62 9.50 -11.00
C ASP A 125 -18.10 8.82 -12.29
N VAL A 126 -18.83 7.82 -12.79
CA VAL A 126 -18.45 7.09 -14.00
C VAL A 126 -18.70 7.97 -15.23
N SER A 127 -17.70 8.10 -16.07
CA SER A 127 -17.73 8.84 -17.35
C SER A 127 -16.87 8.14 -18.38
N GLY A 128 -17.28 8.16 -19.64
CA GLY A 128 -16.66 7.40 -20.73
C GLY A 128 -16.96 5.91 -20.62
N ASP A 129 -16.35 5.13 -21.50
CA ASP A 129 -16.32 3.68 -21.43
C ASP A 129 -15.01 3.25 -20.78
N ILE A 130 -15.08 2.70 -19.56
CA ILE A 130 -13.87 2.32 -18.80
C ILE A 130 -13.20 1.05 -19.33
N PHE A 131 -13.79 0.41 -20.33
CA PHE A 131 -13.24 -0.75 -21.04
C PHE A 131 -12.74 -0.37 -22.47
N ASP A 132 -12.87 0.89 -22.85
CA ASP A 132 -12.38 1.40 -24.14
C ASP A 132 -11.13 2.27 -23.89
N ASP A 133 -9.98 1.76 -24.30
CA ASP A 133 -8.69 2.44 -24.15
C ASP A 133 -8.50 3.61 -25.12
N ASP A 134 -9.36 3.71 -26.14
CA ASP A 134 -9.30 4.76 -27.17
C ASP A 134 -10.05 6.04 -26.76
N GLU A 135 -10.84 6.02 -25.68
CA GLU A 135 -11.61 7.16 -25.21
C GLU A 135 -11.26 7.55 -23.75
N PRO A 136 -11.30 8.86 -23.42
CA PRO A 136 -11.12 9.28 -22.02
C PRO A 136 -12.19 8.70 -21.12
N ALA A 137 -11.77 8.02 -20.07
CA ALA A 137 -12.67 7.42 -19.11
C ALA A 137 -12.29 7.75 -17.67
N ALA A 138 -13.27 7.75 -16.77
CA ALA A 138 -13.02 7.88 -15.34
C ALA A 138 -14.07 7.16 -14.51
N ALA A 139 -13.67 6.67 -13.34
CA ALA A 139 -14.57 6.10 -12.35
C ALA A 139 -14.04 6.33 -10.93
N THR A 140 -14.97 6.44 -9.99
CA THR A 140 -14.70 6.37 -8.56
C THR A 140 -15.25 5.06 -8.02
N MET A 141 -14.41 4.30 -7.34
CA MET A 141 -14.76 3.02 -6.71
C MET A 141 -14.56 3.11 -5.20
N THR A 142 -15.52 2.64 -4.42
CA THR A 142 -15.45 2.61 -2.96
C THR A 142 -15.42 1.16 -2.48
N PHE A 143 -14.49 0.86 -1.56
CA PHE A 143 -14.22 -0.47 -1.03
C PHE A 143 -14.32 -0.48 0.50
N PRO A 144 -15.39 -1.02 1.10
CA PRO A 144 -15.44 -1.32 2.52
C PRO A 144 -14.79 -2.68 2.80
N PHE A 145 -13.56 -2.72 3.23
CA PHE A 145 -12.94 -3.95 3.71
C PHE A 145 -13.35 -4.23 5.16
N ARG A 146 -13.82 -5.43 5.43
CA ARG A 146 -14.26 -5.87 6.76
C ARG A 146 -13.70 -7.27 7.05
N GLY A 147 -12.59 -7.31 7.78
CA GLY A 147 -11.88 -8.57 8.04
C GLY A 147 -11.34 -9.22 6.79
N MET A 148 -11.00 -8.44 5.76
CA MET A 148 -10.33 -8.94 4.56
C MET A 148 -8.95 -9.47 4.96
N LYS A 149 -8.63 -10.70 4.61
CA LYS A 149 -7.29 -11.23 4.76
C LYS A 149 -6.47 -10.91 3.53
N VAL A 150 -5.28 -10.42 3.79
CA VAL A 150 -4.21 -10.23 2.81
C VAL A 150 -3.11 -11.19 3.21
N ASP A 151 -2.79 -12.10 2.34
CA ASP A 151 -1.99 -13.26 2.66
C ASP A 151 -2.61 -14.09 3.80
N ASP A 152 -1.84 -14.93 4.50
CA ASP A 152 -2.39 -15.75 5.56
C ASP A 152 -2.43 -15.01 6.93
N ASP A 153 -1.61 -13.99 7.12
CA ASP A 153 -1.29 -13.39 8.42
C ASP A 153 -1.88 -12.00 8.67
N THR A 154 -2.21 -11.27 7.62
CA THR A 154 -2.67 -9.88 7.72
C THR A 154 -4.17 -9.77 7.54
N THR A 155 -4.83 -9.09 8.47
CA THR A 155 -6.25 -8.72 8.37
C THR A 155 -6.38 -7.22 8.19
N LEU A 156 -7.25 -6.82 7.26
CA LEU A 156 -7.48 -5.45 6.86
C LEU A 156 -8.94 -5.06 7.11
N ASP A 157 -9.14 -4.00 7.92
CA ASP A 157 -10.44 -3.41 8.23
C ASP A 157 -10.40 -1.91 7.94
N GLY A 158 -11.20 -1.44 6.98
CA GLY A 158 -11.20 -0.02 6.62
C GLY A 158 -12.05 0.30 5.41
N ASP A 159 -12.04 1.56 5.03
CA ASP A 159 -12.76 2.07 3.87
C ASP A 159 -11.78 2.80 2.95
N PHE A 160 -11.75 2.40 1.68
CA PHE A 160 -10.96 3.05 0.64
C PHE A 160 -11.81 3.58 -0.50
N VAL A 161 -11.32 4.65 -1.09
CA VAL A 161 -11.84 5.23 -2.34
C VAL A 161 -10.70 5.23 -3.35
N LEU A 162 -10.91 4.59 -4.49
CA LEU A 162 -10.06 4.64 -5.66
C LEU A 162 -10.72 5.54 -6.71
N LYS A 163 -9.99 6.52 -7.21
CA LYS A 163 -10.38 7.31 -8.38
C LYS A 163 -9.42 6.96 -9.50
N ALA A 164 -9.97 6.39 -10.55
CA ALA A 164 -9.23 6.05 -11.77
C ALA A 164 -9.63 6.99 -12.89
N ALA A 165 -8.67 7.40 -13.71
CA ALA A 165 -8.92 8.12 -14.93
C ALA A 165 -7.88 7.72 -15.99
N THR A 166 -8.34 7.46 -17.21
CA THR A 166 -7.52 7.13 -18.36
C THR A 166 -7.60 8.24 -19.39
N THR A 167 -6.47 8.59 -19.96
CA THR A 167 -6.36 9.52 -21.07
C THR A 167 -5.64 8.80 -22.20
N PRO A 168 -6.31 8.57 -23.35
CA PRO A 168 -5.69 7.93 -24.50
C PRO A 168 -4.46 8.67 -25.00
N GLY A 169 -3.57 7.95 -25.65
CA GLY A 169 -2.44 8.53 -26.37
C GLY A 169 -2.85 9.37 -27.57
N GLY A 170 -1.90 10.14 -28.09
CA GLY A 170 -2.16 11.09 -29.16
C GLY A 170 -2.24 10.52 -30.58
N ALA A 171 -1.86 9.26 -30.78
CA ALA A 171 -1.87 8.61 -32.09
C ALA A 171 -2.75 7.33 -32.03
N PRO A 172 -3.60 7.12 -33.07
CA PRO A 172 -4.35 5.87 -33.16
C PRO A 172 -3.39 4.68 -33.27
N ASP A 173 -3.71 3.60 -32.63
CA ASP A 173 -2.93 2.35 -32.55
C ASP A 173 -1.58 2.44 -31.81
N THR A 174 -1.39 3.45 -30.96
CA THR A 174 -0.23 3.53 -30.05
C THR A 174 -0.72 3.40 -28.59
N ASP A 175 -0.10 2.53 -27.86
CA ASP A 175 -0.31 2.34 -26.41
C ASP A 175 0.50 3.40 -25.63
N ASP A 176 0.30 4.69 -26.00
CA ASP A 176 1.01 5.82 -25.42
C ASP A 176 0.13 6.66 -24.46
N GLY A 177 -0.97 6.08 -24.00
CA GLY A 177 -1.88 6.69 -23.05
C GLY A 177 -1.27 6.83 -21.65
N THR A 178 -1.98 7.56 -20.80
CA THR A 178 -1.64 7.67 -19.38
C THR A 178 -2.83 7.33 -18.51
N SER A 179 -2.60 6.56 -17.45
CA SER A 179 -3.60 6.32 -16.41
C SER A 179 -3.20 7.02 -15.13
N THR A 180 -4.17 7.54 -14.42
CA THR A 180 -3.97 8.12 -13.10
C THR A 180 -4.87 7.44 -12.09
N LEU A 181 -4.28 7.07 -10.95
CA LEU A 181 -4.98 6.44 -9.84
C LEU A 181 -4.78 7.27 -8.59
N LYS A 182 -5.86 7.55 -7.85
CA LYS A 182 -5.81 8.22 -6.56
C LYS A 182 -6.53 7.38 -5.53
N ILE A 183 -5.81 6.97 -4.50
CA ILE A 183 -6.36 6.15 -3.42
C ILE A 183 -6.38 6.97 -2.14
N SER A 184 -7.50 6.95 -1.44
CA SER A 184 -7.64 7.60 -0.14
C SER A 184 -8.48 6.76 0.80
N GLY A 185 -8.22 6.89 2.11
CA GLY A 185 -8.99 6.16 3.10
C GLY A 185 -8.35 6.09 4.47
N ALA A 186 -8.83 5.14 5.25
CA ALA A 186 -8.27 4.78 6.55
C ALA A 186 -8.44 3.27 6.75
N VAL A 187 -7.46 2.64 7.39
CA VAL A 187 -7.47 1.20 7.59
C VAL A 187 -6.78 0.82 8.88
N LYS A 188 -7.27 -0.23 9.50
CA LYS A 188 -6.59 -0.96 10.56
C LYS A 188 -6.01 -2.23 9.97
N LEU A 189 -4.71 -2.38 10.07
CA LEU A 189 -3.99 -3.63 9.78
C LEU A 189 -3.81 -4.41 11.08
N THR A 190 -4.02 -5.71 11.03
CA THR A 190 -3.73 -6.62 12.14
C THR A 190 -2.94 -7.79 11.61
N GLU A 191 -1.70 -7.91 12.04
CA GLU A 191 -0.77 -8.97 11.66
C GLU A 191 -0.27 -9.68 12.91
N SER A 192 -0.41 -11.01 12.97
CA SER A 192 0.03 -11.83 14.11
C SER A 192 -0.41 -11.31 15.49
N GLY A 193 -1.60 -10.70 15.56
CA GLY A 193 -2.17 -10.13 16.79
C GLY A 193 -1.68 -8.72 17.13
N VAL A 194 -0.81 -8.13 16.32
CA VAL A 194 -0.37 -6.73 16.42
C VAL A 194 -1.25 -5.88 15.51
N SER A 195 -1.76 -4.77 16.03
CA SER A 195 -2.61 -3.85 15.27
C SER A 195 -1.90 -2.53 15.00
N MET A 196 -2.07 -2.03 13.77
CA MET A 196 -1.64 -0.72 13.32
C MET A 196 -2.83 0.03 12.72
N GLU A 197 -3.03 1.28 13.11
CA GLU A 197 -4.03 2.15 12.52
C GLU A 197 -3.36 3.09 11.53
N ILE A 198 -3.85 3.08 10.28
CA ILE A 198 -3.44 3.99 9.22
C ILE A 198 -4.61 4.93 8.96
N SER A 199 -4.37 6.22 9.12
CA SER A 199 -5.36 7.27 8.93
C SER A 199 -4.88 8.30 7.92
N GLU A 200 -5.81 9.05 7.36
CA GLU A 200 -5.53 10.11 6.38
C GLU A 200 -4.72 9.59 5.18
N TYR A 201 -4.89 8.30 4.82
CA TYR A 201 -4.16 7.73 3.70
C TYR A 201 -4.54 8.42 2.40
N ALA A 202 -3.54 8.85 1.66
CA ALA A 202 -3.68 9.40 0.32
C ALA A 202 -2.46 9.05 -0.53
N SER A 203 -2.67 8.41 -1.68
CA SER A 203 -1.64 8.16 -2.69
C SER A 203 -2.15 8.52 -4.08
N GLU A 204 -1.22 8.92 -4.95
CA GLU A 204 -1.49 9.21 -6.35
C GLU A 204 -0.43 8.51 -7.20
N PHE A 205 -0.89 7.82 -8.25
CA PHE A 205 -0.06 7.12 -9.22
C PHE A 205 -0.34 7.64 -10.62
N SER A 206 0.66 7.55 -11.46
CA SER A 206 0.55 7.76 -12.90
C SER A 206 1.27 6.62 -13.58
N THR A 207 0.56 5.92 -14.45
CA THR A 207 1.10 4.90 -15.34
C THR A 207 1.38 5.54 -16.70
N ASP A 208 2.59 5.36 -17.20
CA ASP A 208 2.97 5.69 -18.56
C ASP A 208 3.06 4.38 -19.35
N HIS A 209 2.05 4.13 -20.18
CA HIS A 209 1.94 2.88 -20.95
C HIS A 209 3.05 2.76 -22.00
N ALA A 210 3.56 3.89 -22.53
CA ALA A 210 4.65 3.88 -23.51
C ALA A 210 5.99 3.37 -22.93
N THR A 211 6.21 3.57 -21.62
CA THR A 211 7.45 3.18 -20.94
C THR A 211 7.27 2.02 -19.97
N ASP A 212 6.04 1.54 -19.81
CA ASP A 212 5.65 0.47 -18.87
C ASP A 212 6.15 0.78 -17.45
N THR A 213 5.92 2.03 -17.02
CA THR A 213 6.36 2.50 -15.71
C THR A 213 5.23 3.10 -14.90
N ASP A 214 5.14 2.68 -13.63
CA ASP A 214 4.33 3.33 -12.62
C ASP A 214 5.15 4.33 -11.83
N THR A 215 4.61 5.51 -11.67
CA THR A 215 5.18 6.54 -10.83
C THR A 215 4.19 6.93 -9.74
N MET A 216 4.51 6.59 -8.49
CA MET A 216 3.81 7.15 -7.36
C MET A 216 4.29 8.60 -7.19
N THR A 217 3.39 9.55 -7.41
CA THR A 217 3.68 10.99 -7.37
C THR A 217 3.35 11.63 -6.02
N LYS A 218 2.60 10.90 -5.19
CA LYS A 218 2.23 11.32 -3.84
C LYS A 218 1.97 10.13 -2.93
N VAL A 219 2.41 10.23 -1.70
CA VAL A 219 1.91 9.45 -0.57
C VAL A 219 1.92 10.33 0.68
N ASP A 220 0.86 10.28 1.45
CA ASP A 220 0.72 10.93 2.75
C ASP A 220 -0.19 10.06 3.62
N TYR A 221 0.22 9.75 4.85
CA TYR A 221 -0.60 9.06 5.84
C TYR A 221 -0.01 9.19 7.24
N ARG A 222 -0.83 8.87 8.24
CA ARG A 222 -0.38 8.69 9.63
C ARG A 222 -0.54 7.23 10.01
N ALA A 223 0.51 6.65 10.59
CA ALA A 223 0.48 5.31 11.15
C ALA A 223 0.72 5.35 12.65
N LYS A 224 -0.10 4.61 13.41
CA LYS A 224 -0.04 4.53 14.87
C LYS A 224 -0.24 3.10 15.32
N GLY A 225 0.57 2.66 16.27
CA GLY A 225 0.48 1.32 16.80
C GLY A 225 1.54 1.00 17.83
N SER A 226 1.72 -0.29 18.09
CA SER A 226 2.78 -0.78 18.96
C SER A 226 3.23 -2.16 18.49
N ARG A 227 4.52 -2.31 18.18
CA ARG A 227 5.12 -3.60 17.83
C ARG A 227 6.62 -3.65 18.16
N SER A 228 7.16 -4.83 18.39
CA SER A 228 8.60 -5.04 18.53
C SER A 228 9.27 -5.01 17.15
N PRO A 229 10.45 -4.38 16.98
CA PRO A 229 11.24 -3.67 18.01
C PRO A 229 10.93 -2.18 18.17
N LEU A 230 9.95 -1.63 17.42
CA LEU A 230 9.65 -0.18 17.42
C LEU A 230 9.09 0.30 18.77
N GLY A 231 8.37 -0.56 19.51
CA GLY A 231 7.57 -0.15 20.67
C GLY A 231 6.29 0.56 20.23
N GLU A 232 5.81 1.50 21.02
CA GLU A 232 4.74 2.41 20.63
C GLU A 232 5.27 3.39 19.58
N PHE A 233 4.52 3.57 18.49
CA PHE A 233 4.87 4.50 17.42
C PHE A 233 3.67 5.33 16.98
N ASP A 234 3.97 6.52 16.55
CA ASP A 234 3.04 7.46 15.91
C ASP A 234 3.89 8.29 14.94
N TYR A 235 3.72 8.06 13.65
CA TYR A 235 4.48 8.77 12.64
C TYR A 235 3.60 9.17 11.45
N ARG A 236 3.99 10.26 10.81
CA ARG A 236 3.42 10.71 9.54
C ARG A 236 4.40 10.42 8.42
N VAL A 237 3.91 9.80 7.36
CA VAL A 237 4.70 9.54 6.15
C VAL A 237 4.34 10.56 5.09
N SER A 238 5.35 10.99 4.35
CA SER A 238 5.21 11.80 3.15
C SER A 238 6.30 11.43 2.14
N MET A 239 6.10 11.75 0.90
CA MET A 239 7.08 11.55 -0.15
C MET A 239 8.13 12.65 -0.15
N THR A 240 9.40 12.29 -0.43
CA THR A 240 10.50 13.23 -0.65
C THR A 240 10.93 13.30 -2.10
N SER A 241 10.72 12.23 -2.85
CA SER A 241 10.86 12.15 -4.31
C SER A 241 9.91 11.08 -4.86
N PRO A 242 9.43 11.18 -6.11
CA PRO A 242 8.56 10.19 -6.71
C PRO A 242 9.15 8.78 -6.61
N VAL A 243 8.30 7.80 -6.29
CA VAL A 243 8.68 6.38 -6.33
C VAL A 243 8.33 5.84 -7.69
N VAL A 244 9.32 5.34 -8.39
CA VAL A 244 9.19 4.78 -9.75
C VAL A 244 9.39 3.27 -9.66
N ALA A 245 8.46 2.53 -10.24
CA ALA A 245 8.52 1.09 -10.37
C ALA A 245 8.31 0.70 -11.85
N ARG A 246 8.82 -0.47 -12.25
CA ARG A 246 8.52 -1.08 -13.55
C ARG A 246 7.41 -2.10 -13.36
N ILE A 247 6.26 -1.88 -14.04
CA ILE A 247 5.04 -2.66 -13.86
C ILE A 247 5.29 -4.14 -14.13
N ALA A 248 5.87 -4.45 -15.29
CA ALA A 248 6.08 -5.83 -15.75
C ALA A 248 6.96 -6.69 -14.83
N PHE A 249 7.67 -6.10 -13.88
CA PHE A 249 8.64 -6.81 -13.03
C PHE A 249 8.46 -6.53 -11.54
N GLY A 250 7.51 -5.69 -11.14
CA GLY A 250 7.37 -5.24 -9.74
C GLY A 250 8.63 -4.56 -9.18
N GLU A 251 9.59 -4.21 -10.05
CA GLU A 251 10.93 -3.75 -9.67
C GLU A 251 10.91 -2.28 -9.27
N LEU A 252 11.33 -1.98 -8.05
CA LEU A 252 11.53 -0.61 -7.59
C LEU A 252 12.78 -0.01 -8.22
N ILE A 253 12.65 1.11 -8.93
CA ILE A 253 13.76 1.79 -9.61
C ILE A 253 14.36 2.88 -8.74
N SER A 254 13.52 3.75 -8.20
CA SER A 254 13.97 4.89 -7.40
C SER A 254 12.84 5.46 -6.56
N GLY A 255 13.19 6.25 -5.57
CA GLY A 255 12.19 6.97 -4.80
C GLY A 255 12.68 7.44 -3.45
N GLY A 256 11.82 8.18 -2.76
CA GLY A 256 12.13 8.65 -1.42
C GLY A 256 10.89 8.90 -0.59
N LEU A 257 10.92 8.38 0.64
CA LEU A 257 9.87 8.51 1.63
C LEU A 257 10.44 9.10 2.92
N ARG A 258 9.61 9.81 3.66
CA ARG A 258 9.96 10.41 4.93
C ARG A 258 8.95 10.05 5.99
N ALA A 259 9.39 9.43 7.06
CA ALA A 259 8.62 9.26 8.27
C ALA A 259 9.01 10.33 9.30
N LYS A 260 8.03 11.08 9.79
CA LYS A 260 8.22 12.07 10.85
C LYS A 260 7.52 11.60 12.11
N THR A 261 8.28 11.45 13.17
CA THR A 261 7.81 11.18 14.53
C THR A 261 7.98 12.43 15.40
N ASP A 262 7.55 12.33 16.64
CA ASP A 262 7.81 13.39 17.63
C ASP A 262 9.31 13.49 18.01
N ALA A 263 10.07 12.41 17.85
CA ALA A 263 11.48 12.34 18.27
C ALA A 263 12.44 12.74 17.14
N GLU A 264 12.20 12.22 15.94
CA GLU A 264 13.12 12.39 14.82
C GLU A 264 12.40 12.24 13.46
N THR A 265 13.10 12.62 12.41
CA THR A 265 12.70 12.40 11.02
C THR A 265 13.57 11.28 10.45
N VAL A 266 12.96 10.35 9.74
CA VAL A 266 13.65 9.23 9.09
C VAL A 266 13.37 9.30 7.59
N ASP A 267 14.43 9.46 6.81
CA ASP A 267 14.40 9.45 5.35
C ASP A 267 14.78 8.06 4.83
N THR A 268 13.91 7.50 3.98
CA THR A 268 14.12 6.25 3.28
C THR A 268 14.30 6.56 1.80
N THR A 269 15.42 6.17 1.21
CA THR A 269 15.73 6.40 -0.20
C THR A 269 15.93 5.07 -0.90
N ILE A 270 15.24 4.88 -2.01
CA ILE A 270 15.29 3.71 -2.88
C ILE A 270 16.13 4.08 -4.11
N ALA A 271 17.09 3.24 -4.46
CA ALA A 271 17.89 3.42 -5.65
C ALA A 271 18.32 2.08 -6.24
N THR A 272 18.05 1.88 -7.52
CA THR A 272 18.50 0.72 -8.27
C THR A 272 19.68 1.09 -9.14
N SER A 273 20.74 0.31 -9.04
CA SER A 273 21.97 0.51 -9.81
C SER A 273 21.79 0.07 -11.26
N ASP A 274 22.73 0.48 -12.14
CA ASP A 274 22.78 0.02 -13.54
C ASP A 274 22.91 -1.51 -13.70
N LYS A 275 23.18 -2.22 -12.60
CA LYS A 275 23.27 -3.69 -12.56
C LYS A 275 21.99 -4.36 -12.08
N GLY A 276 20.92 -3.60 -11.88
CA GLY A 276 19.66 -4.10 -11.37
C GLY A 276 19.68 -4.45 -9.87
N VAL A 277 20.59 -3.87 -9.09
CA VAL A 277 20.62 -4.10 -7.63
C VAL A 277 19.95 -2.92 -6.95
N THR A 278 18.83 -3.18 -6.31
CA THR A 278 18.10 -2.19 -5.51
C THR A 278 18.68 -2.10 -4.10
N THR A 279 18.88 -0.90 -3.64
CA THR A 279 19.36 -0.59 -2.31
C THR A 279 18.42 0.42 -1.66
N ILE A 280 18.00 0.14 -0.43
CA ILE A 280 17.23 1.04 0.40
C ILE A 280 18.15 1.62 1.46
N SER A 281 18.35 2.93 1.40
CA SER A 281 19.15 3.67 2.38
C SER A 281 18.22 4.37 3.36
N VAL A 282 18.47 4.20 4.64
CA VAL A 282 17.68 4.79 5.73
C VAL A 282 18.54 5.73 6.53
N LYS A 283 18.12 6.97 6.71
CA LYS A 283 18.86 7.99 7.44
C LYS A 283 17.96 8.74 8.41
N SER A 284 18.36 8.80 9.64
CA SER A 284 17.70 9.56 10.71
C SER A 284 18.29 10.97 10.87
N SER A 285 17.45 11.91 11.29
CA SER A 285 17.89 13.26 11.68
C SER A 285 18.83 13.28 12.89
N SER A 286 18.88 12.21 13.68
CA SER A 286 19.86 12.02 14.75
C SER A 286 21.25 11.61 14.25
N GLY A 287 21.44 11.42 12.95
CA GLY A 287 22.70 11.08 12.31
C GLY A 287 22.96 9.58 12.17
N LYS A 288 22.05 8.71 12.62
CA LYS A 288 22.15 7.27 12.39
C LYS A 288 21.74 6.93 10.95
N SER A 289 22.36 5.89 10.40
CA SER A 289 22.01 5.39 9.07
C SER A 289 22.18 3.88 8.99
N THR A 290 21.38 3.26 8.15
CA THR A 290 21.46 1.83 7.82
C THR A 290 21.09 1.64 6.36
N SER A 291 21.33 0.46 5.82
CA SER A 291 20.90 0.07 4.48
C SER A 291 20.27 -1.32 4.52
N ILE A 292 19.35 -1.56 3.60
CA ILE A 292 18.62 -2.82 3.43
C ILE A 292 18.86 -3.25 1.98
N ALA A 293 19.27 -4.49 1.76
CA ALA A 293 19.32 -5.05 0.41
C ALA A 293 17.93 -5.54 -0.01
N GLU A 294 17.66 -5.52 -1.31
CA GLU A 294 16.37 -5.97 -1.87
C GLU A 294 15.98 -7.39 -1.42
N GLY A 295 16.94 -8.30 -1.31
CA GLY A 295 16.69 -9.67 -0.86
C GLY A 295 16.30 -9.82 0.63
N ASP A 296 16.27 -8.71 1.37
CA ASP A 296 15.85 -8.64 2.77
C ASP A 296 14.45 -7.99 2.94
N LEU A 297 13.79 -7.62 1.81
CA LEU A 297 12.43 -7.03 1.75
C LEU A 297 11.34 -8.09 1.81
#